data_64e87c7bf9cacbd25af48c1389074899
#
_entry.id   64e87c7bf9cacbd25af48c1389074899
#
_cell.length_a   1.000
_cell.length_b   1.000
_cell.length_c   1.000
_cell.angle_alpha   90.00
_cell.angle_beta   90.00
_cell.angle_gamma   90.00
#
_symmetry.space_group_name_H-M   'P 1'
#
loop_
_entity.id
_entity.type
_entity.pdbx_description
1 polymer ?
#
loop_
_entity_poly.entity_id
_entity_poly.type
_entity_poly.pdbx_seq_one_letter_code
_entity_poly.pdbx_strand_id
1 'polypeptide(L)'
;MLHKIRPEEHGPLGQPMANAVQACVHCGFCLAACPTYLELGQEMDTPRGRIVLMKQVLEGDLPLADALPHVDRCLGCLACEPACPSGVQYRDLLSPFRALAEKKRCRPFMERMRRWIVSNTLPYPARFRFAAWAGKFAREFAPLFPKSFRPMLDLIPERVPPRETWLEVSPAIGTRRARVALLTGCAQQVLDPDINTATIEVLTRNGVEVVIPPMQGCCGALAWHVGDLESAQRFARNNLAAFPADVDGIVTNAAGCGSGLHEYHLILAGTEHAAAAEKFRHRVCDAAVFLARLDDLAPIPDSGKSLRIACHDACHLLNAQGVREEPRTLLRAIPRAEVIDLPDPHLCCGSAGTYNIDQPEIAAHLGAARARTIVETNADIVATGNIGCLTQIKLHLAKQHAGIPVRHTMQILRDAYRGS
;
A
#
# COMPACT_ATOMS: atom_id res chain seq x y z
N MET A 1 25.77 -11.27 6.38
CA MET A 1 26.29 -12.31 5.45
C MET A 1 27.50 -11.77 4.71
N LEU A 2 28.59 -12.54 4.61
CA LEU A 2 29.71 -12.15 3.77
C LEU A 2 29.27 -12.14 2.30
N HIS A 3 29.69 -11.12 1.55
CA HIS A 3 29.37 -10.96 0.13
C HIS A 3 30.53 -10.31 -0.63
N LYS A 4 30.50 -10.46 -1.97
CA LYS A 4 31.46 -9.88 -2.91
C LYS A 4 30.80 -8.81 -3.79
N ILE A 5 29.60 -8.35 -3.41
CA ILE A 5 28.85 -7.33 -4.15
C ILE A 5 29.71 -6.07 -4.23
N ARG A 6 29.86 -5.53 -5.42
CA ARG A 6 30.50 -4.25 -5.72
C ARG A 6 29.41 -3.19 -5.94
N PRO A 7 29.11 -2.36 -4.92
CA PRO A 7 27.99 -1.43 -4.99
C PRO A 7 28.06 -0.48 -6.19
N GLU A 8 29.27 -0.07 -6.57
CA GLU A 8 29.53 0.83 -7.70
C GLU A 8 29.06 0.28 -9.05
N GLU A 9 29.02 -1.04 -9.22
CA GLU A 9 28.55 -1.69 -10.46
C GLU A 9 27.02 -1.65 -10.60
N HIS A 10 26.30 -1.34 -9.51
CA HIS A 10 24.84 -1.31 -9.45
C HIS A 10 24.27 0.10 -9.32
N GLY A 11 25.12 1.13 -9.47
CA GLY A 11 24.72 2.54 -9.41
C GLY A 11 24.28 3.00 -8.03
N PRO A 12 23.47 4.07 -7.94
CA PRO A 12 23.10 4.69 -6.65
C PRO A 12 22.36 3.75 -5.68
N LEU A 13 21.74 2.70 -6.19
CA LEU A 13 21.01 1.71 -5.39
C LEU A 13 21.89 0.54 -4.93
N GLY A 14 23.15 0.47 -5.36
CA GLY A 14 24.05 -0.63 -5.02
C GLY A 14 24.38 -0.71 -3.54
N GLN A 15 24.69 0.42 -2.91
CA GLN A 15 25.07 0.45 -1.50
C GLN A 15 23.91 0.05 -0.56
N PRO A 16 22.66 0.54 -0.72
CA PRO A 16 21.51 0.04 0.04
C PRO A 16 21.34 -1.49 -0.08
N MET A 17 21.43 -2.05 -1.29
CA MET A 17 21.31 -3.49 -1.51
C MET A 17 22.42 -4.28 -0.82
N ALA A 18 23.68 -3.84 -0.92
CA ALA A 18 24.81 -4.49 -0.27
C ALA A 18 24.66 -4.47 1.26
N ASN A 19 24.24 -3.35 1.85
CA ASN A 19 24.01 -3.22 3.28
C ASN A 19 22.92 -4.18 3.77
N ALA A 20 21.80 -4.30 3.05
CA ALA A 20 20.72 -5.21 3.39
C ALA A 20 21.17 -6.68 3.34
N VAL A 21 21.98 -7.07 2.35
CA VAL A 21 22.58 -8.41 2.27
C VAL A 21 23.55 -8.64 3.44
N GLN A 22 24.42 -7.67 3.74
CA GLN A 22 25.40 -7.76 4.82
C GLN A 22 24.73 -7.99 6.19
N ALA A 23 23.62 -7.29 6.47
CA ALA A 23 22.88 -7.40 7.73
C ALA A 23 22.28 -8.79 7.97
N CYS A 24 22.06 -9.61 6.94
CA CYS A 24 21.42 -10.91 7.08
C CYS A 24 22.37 -11.97 7.68
N VAL A 25 21.99 -12.56 8.79
CA VAL A 25 22.74 -13.66 9.49
C VAL A 25 22.12 -15.05 9.28
N HIS A 26 21.14 -15.19 8.39
CA HIS A 26 20.47 -16.45 8.04
C HIS A 26 19.76 -17.19 9.19
N CYS A 27 19.36 -16.51 10.26
CA CYS A 27 18.74 -17.13 11.44
C CYS A 27 17.36 -17.76 11.18
N GLY A 28 16.61 -17.31 10.16
CA GLY A 28 15.31 -17.88 9.78
C GLY A 28 14.09 -17.30 10.47
N PHE A 29 14.21 -16.35 11.41
CA PHE A 29 13.06 -15.74 12.09
C PHE A 29 12.03 -15.10 11.12
N CYS A 30 12.47 -14.64 9.96
CA CYS A 30 11.61 -14.07 8.94
C CYS A 30 10.69 -15.08 8.22
N LEU A 31 10.93 -16.41 8.38
CA LEU A 31 10.15 -17.44 7.69
C LEU A 31 8.70 -17.48 8.17
N ALA A 32 8.51 -17.49 9.49
CA ALA A 32 7.18 -17.55 10.09
C ALA A 32 6.29 -16.33 9.75
N ALA A 33 6.91 -15.18 9.45
CA ALA A 33 6.19 -13.98 9.07
C ALA A 33 5.95 -13.87 7.54
N CYS A 34 6.47 -14.79 6.72
CA CYS A 34 6.42 -14.69 5.28
C CYS A 34 5.19 -15.38 4.68
N PRO A 35 4.20 -14.63 4.13
CA PRO A 35 2.98 -15.25 3.59
C PRO A 35 3.25 -16.22 2.44
N THR A 36 4.25 -15.94 1.58
CA THR A 36 4.57 -16.83 0.44
C THR A 36 5.26 -18.12 0.91
N TYR A 37 6.00 -18.08 2.00
CA TYR A 37 6.55 -19.30 2.58
C TYR A 37 5.48 -20.16 3.25
N LEU A 38 4.56 -19.55 4.00
CA LEU A 38 3.44 -20.26 4.63
C LEU A 38 2.54 -20.92 3.59
N GLU A 39 2.40 -20.30 2.41
CA GLU A 39 1.57 -20.82 1.31
C GLU A 39 2.29 -21.91 0.49
N LEU A 40 3.59 -21.74 0.19
CA LEU A 40 4.31 -22.57 -0.78
C LEU A 40 5.23 -23.62 -0.13
N GLY A 41 5.67 -23.41 1.12
CA GLY A 41 6.59 -24.29 1.83
C GLY A 41 8.00 -24.38 1.24
N GLN A 42 8.37 -23.46 0.32
CA GLN A 42 9.65 -23.50 -0.38
C GLN A 42 10.66 -22.51 0.19
N GLU A 43 11.88 -22.96 0.46
CA GLU A 43 12.95 -22.11 1.01
C GLU A 43 13.29 -20.93 0.09
N MET A 44 13.32 -21.13 -1.23
CA MET A 44 13.62 -20.07 -2.20
C MET A 44 12.55 -18.95 -2.20
N ASP A 45 11.35 -19.23 -1.72
CA ASP A 45 10.25 -18.28 -1.59
C ASP A 45 10.18 -17.64 -0.20
N THR A 46 11.22 -17.80 0.65
CA THR A 46 11.40 -17.11 1.93
C THR A 46 12.16 -15.80 1.76
N PRO A 47 12.09 -14.87 2.73
CA PRO A 47 12.92 -13.66 2.69
C PRO A 47 14.42 -13.96 2.65
N ARG A 48 14.92 -14.89 3.51
CA ARG A 48 16.33 -15.24 3.52
C ARG A 48 16.76 -15.96 2.25
N GLY A 49 15.93 -16.86 1.70
CA GLY A 49 16.20 -17.53 0.42
C GLY A 49 16.31 -16.53 -0.71
N ARG A 50 15.37 -15.56 -0.78
CA ARG A 50 15.42 -14.47 -1.75
C ARG A 50 16.66 -13.57 -1.58
N ILE A 51 17.08 -13.30 -0.33
CA ILE A 51 18.31 -12.54 -0.09
C ILE A 51 19.53 -13.29 -0.69
N VAL A 52 19.60 -14.61 -0.52
CA VAL A 52 20.68 -15.43 -1.13
C VAL A 52 20.63 -15.36 -2.65
N LEU A 53 19.45 -15.55 -3.24
CA LEU A 53 19.30 -15.48 -4.70
C LEU A 53 19.70 -14.11 -5.27
N MET A 54 19.18 -13.04 -4.66
CA MET A 54 19.52 -11.68 -5.08
C MET A 54 21.00 -11.37 -4.89
N LYS A 55 21.61 -11.82 -3.78
CA LYS A 55 23.05 -11.72 -3.53
C LYS A 55 23.84 -12.37 -4.67
N GLN A 56 23.56 -13.64 -4.99
CA GLN A 56 24.27 -14.37 -6.03
C GLN A 56 24.13 -13.73 -7.40
N VAL A 57 22.96 -13.17 -7.73
CA VAL A 57 22.78 -12.39 -8.96
C VAL A 57 23.62 -11.12 -8.97
N LEU A 58 23.67 -10.38 -7.85
CA LEU A 58 24.45 -9.15 -7.72
C LEU A 58 25.97 -9.41 -7.75
N GLU A 59 26.42 -10.60 -7.33
CA GLU A 59 27.80 -11.06 -7.40
C GLU A 59 28.17 -11.63 -8.78
N GLY A 60 27.18 -11.89 -9.66
CA GLY A 60 27.37 -12.52 -10.95
C GLY A 60 27.49 -14.04 -10.92
N ASP A 61 27.24 -14.67 -9.76
CA ASP A 61 27.37 -16.12 -9.56
C ASP A 61 26.10 -16.89 -9.99
N LEU A 62 24.95 -16.19 -10.16
CA LEU A 62 23.67 -16.78 -10.57
C LEU A 62 23.04 -15.98 -11.71
N PRO A 63 22.53 -16.63 -12.77
CA PRO A 63 21.75 -15.96 -13.80
C PRO A 63 20.49 -15.29 -13.23
N LEU A 64 20.20 -14.07 -13.67
CA LEU A 64 19.00 -13.33 -13.22
C LEU A 64 17.72 -14.15 -13.44
N ALA A 65 17.61 -14.88 -14.54
CA ALA A 65 16.42 -15.68 -14.88
C ALA A 65 16.06 -16.71 -13.81
N ASP A 66 17.04 -17.26 -13.10
CA ASP A 66 16.83 -18.29 -12.08
C ASP A 66 16.29 -17.69 -10.76
N ALA A 67 16.64 -16.45 -10.45
CA ALA A 67 16.15 -15.76 -9.25
C ALA A 67 14.76 -15.14 -9.45
N LEU A 68 14.42 -14.71 -10.67
CA LEU A 68 13.20 -13.92 -10.95
C LEU A 68 11.90 -14.61 -10.53
N PRO A 69 11.66 -15.92 -10.75
CA PRO A 69 10.41 -16.55 -10.33
C PRO A 69 10.13 -16.39 -8.83
N HIS A 70 11.16 -16.47 -7.99
CA HIS A 70 11.06 -16.35 -6.55
C HIS A 70 10.93 -14.89 -6.09
N VAL A 71 11.64 -13.96 -6.74
CA VAL A 71 11.56 -12.53 -6.46
C VAL A 71 10.19 -11.97 -6.87
N ASP A 72 9.64 -12.42 -8.00
CA ASP A 72 8.32 -12.00 -8.50
C ASP A 72 7.16 -12.52 -7.60
N ARG A 73 7.32 -13.69 -6.96
CA ARG A 73 6.35 -14.20 -5.98
C ARG A 73 6.37 -13.46 -4.64
N CYS A 74 7.37 -12.60 -4.38
CA CYS A 74 7.37 -11.81 -3.17
C CYS A 74 6.27 -10.74 -3.22
N LEU A 75 5.41 -10.70 -2.19
CA LEU A 75 4.37 -9.67 -2.03
C LEU A 75 4.93 -8.26 -1.79
N GLY A 76 6.17 -8.13 -1.32
CA GLY A 76 6.70 -6.86 -0.84
C GLY A 76 5.98 -6.35 0.41
N CYS A 77 5.36 -7.22 1.19
CA CYS A 77 4.58 -6.86 2.39
C CYS A 77 5.44 -6.41 3.58
N LEU A 78 6.76 -6.63 3.52
CA LEU A 78 7.75 -6.23 4.51
C LEU A 78 7.57 -6.83 5.92
N ALA A 79 6.73 -7.87 6.10
CA ALA A 79 6.56 -8.53 7.39
C ALA A 79 7.84 -9.17 7.93
N CYS A 80 8.80 -9.42 7.05
CA CYS A 80 10.12 -9.93 7.41
C CYS A 80 11.03 -8.88 8.09
N GLU A 81 10.77 -7.57 7.94
CA GLU A 81 11.58 -6.52 8.58
C GLU A 81 11.37 -6.47 10.09
N PRO A 82 10.15 -6.31 10.62
CA PRO A 82 9.93 -6.32 12.07
C PRO A 82 10.23 -7.67 12.72
N ALA A 83 10.19 -8.78 11.96
CA ALA A 83 10.55 -10.11 12.45
C ALA A 83 12.07 -10.35 12.48
N CYS A 84 12.89 -9.44 11.93
CA CYS A 84 14.32 -9.62 11.79
C CYS A 84 15.10 -9.08 13.00
N PRO A 85 15.75 -9.91 13.85
CA PRO A 85 16.54 -9.42 14.97
C PRO A 85 17.84 -8.74 14.54
N SER A 86 18.31 -9.00 13.31
CA SER A 86 19.52 -8.35 12.73
C SER A 86 19.21 -7.05 12.02
N GLY A 87 17.96 -6.59 11.99
CA GLY A 87 17.57 -5.31 11.40
C GLY A 87 17.75 -5.19 9.89
N VAL A 88 17.58 -6.30 9.15
CA VAL A 88 17.65 -6.28 7.68
C VAL A 88 16.59 -5.35 7.12
N GLN A 89 17.00 -4.30 6.41
CA GLN A 89 16.10 -3.43 5.64
C GLN A 89 15.80 -4.10 4.30
N TYR A 90 14.83 -5.00 4.28
CA TYR A 90 14.52 -5.81 3.11
C TYR A 90 13.99 -4.98 1.93
N ARG A 91 13.33 -3.84 2.22
CA ARG A 91 12.88 -2.87 1.21
C ARG A 91 14.04 -2.27 0.40
N ASP A 92 15.19 -2.07 1.05
CA ASP A 92 16.40 -1.51 0.43
C ASP A 92 17.09 -2.50 -0.52
N LEU A 93 16.69 -3.78 -0.47
CA LEU A 93 17.15 -4.81 -1.40
C LEU A 93 16.08 -5.11 -2.46
N LEU A 94 14.82 -5.34 -2.08
CA LEU A 94 13.80 -5.90 -2.98
C LEU A 94 13.43 -4.94 -4.11
N SER A 95 13.02 -3.71 -3.80
CA SER A 95 12.58 -2.75 -4.82
C SER A 95 13.73 -2.27 -5.71
N PRO A 96 14.94 -1.95 -5.18
CA PRO A 96 16.13 -1.71 -5.98
C PRO A 96 16.51 -2.88 -6.90
N PHE A 97 16.47 -4.11 -6.39
CA PHE A 97 16.77 -5.29 -7.20
C PHE A 97 15.75 -5.46 -8.34
N ARG A 98 14.46 -5.27 -8.07
CA ARG A 98 13.42 -5.29 -9.11
C ARG A 98 13.65 -4.23 -10.18
N ALA A 99 14.10 -3.04 -9.80
CA ALA A 99 14.44 -1.97 -10.74
C ALA A 99 15.63 -2.32 -11.64
N LEU A 100 16.66 -2.96 -11.08
CA LEU A 100 17.79 -3.49 -11.87
C LEU A 100 17.35 -4.64 -12.79
N ALA A 101 16.55 -5.56 -12.27
CA ALA A 101 16.04 -6.71 -12.99
C ALA A 101 15.18 -6.30 -14.19
N GLU A 102 14.30 -5.31 -14.02
CA GLU A 102 13.40 -4.85 -15.08
C GLU A 102 14.15 -4.28 -16.29
N LYS A 103 15.31 -3.65 -16.08
CA LYS A 103 16.19 -3.18 -17.17
C LYS A 103 16.84 -4.29 -17.99
N LYS A 104 17.02 -5.49 -17.39
CA LYS A 104 17.74 -6.60 -18.00
C LYS A 104 16.84 -7.73 -18.51
N ARG A 105 15.60 -7.80 -18.03
CA ARG A 105 14.69 -8.92 -18.36
C ARG A 105 13.88 -8.66 -19.63
N CYS A 106 13.69 -9.72 -20.41
CA CYS A 106 12.75 -9.72 -21.52
C CYS A 106 11.43 -10.40 -21.08
N ARG A 107 10.33 -9.68 -21.10
CA ARG A 107 9.00 -10.23 -20.74
C ARG A 107 8.25 -10.73 -21.96
N PRO A 108 7.44 -11.80 -21.84
CA PRO A 108 6.52 -12.22 -22.90
C PRO A 108 5.57 -11.08 -23.31
N PHE A 109 5.16 -11.07 -24.58
CA PHE A 109 4.31 -10.01 -25.14
C PHE A 109 3.03 -9.73 -24.34
N MET A 110 2.30 -10.79 -23.94
CA MET A 110 1.05 -10.64 -23.18
C MET A 110 1.28 -10.02 -21.80
N GLU A 111 2.37 -10.37 -21.15
CA GLU A 111 2.74 -9.77 -19.86
C GLU A 111 3.12 -8.29 -20.02
N ARG A 112 3.89 -7.96 -21.05
CA ARG A 112 4.23 -6.57 -21.40
C ARG A 112 2.96 -5.75 -21.66
N MET A 113 2.02 -6.30 -22.43
CA MET A 113 0.76 -5.62 -22.74
C MET A 113 -0.07 -5.39 -21.47
N ARG A 114 -0.22 -6.41 -20.62
CA ARG A 114 -0.93 -6.29 -19.35
C ARG A 114 -0.31 -5.21 -18.46
N ARG A 115 1.00 -5.22 -18.26
CA ARG A 115 1.72 -4.22 -17.48
C ARG A 115 1.58 -2.82 -18.07
N TRP A 116 1.67 -2.70 -19.39
CA TRP A 116 1.47 -1.45 -20.08
C TRP A 116 0.06 -0.87 -19.85
N ILE A 117 -0.98 -1.70 -19.92
CA ILE A 117 -2.35 -1.28 -19.61
C ILE A 117 -2.41 -0.75 -18.17
N VAL A 118 -1.92 -1.51 -17.20
CA VAL A 118 -1.96 -1.13 -15.78
C VAL A 118 -1.18 0.17 -15.54
N SER A 119 0.05 0.29 -16.03
CA SER A 119 0.89 1.47 -15.83
C SER A 119 0.39 2.73 -16.53
N ASN A 120 -0.39 2.60 -17.60
CA ASN A 120 -0.97 3.74 -18.32
C ASN A 120 -2.42 4.09 -17.94
N THR A 121 -3.05 3.26 -17.11
CA THR A 121 -4.43 3.52 -16.64
C THR A 121 -4.47 3.85 -15.15
N LEU A 122 -3.96 2.97 -14.30
CA LEU A 122 -4.16 3.01 -12.85
C LEU A 122 -3.60 4.28 -12.18
N PRO A 123 -2.39 4.80 -12.57
CA PRO A 123 -1.87 6.04 -12.00
C PRO A 123 -2.64 7.31 -12.40
N TYR A 124 -3.52 7.22 -13.40
CA TYR A 124 -4.24 8.35 -13.97
C TYR A 124 -5.75 8.20 -13.73
N PRO A 125 -6.36 8.89 -12.75
CA PRO A 125 -7.74 8.67 -12.33
C PRO A 125 -8.76 8.75 -13.47
N ALA A 126 -8.60 9.67 -14.43
CA ALA A 126 -9.51 9.79 -15.57
C ALA A 126 -9.43 8.56 -16.50
N ARG A 127 -8.21 8.10 -16.81
CA ARG A 127 -8.00 6.90 -17.63
C ARG A 127 -8.47 5.64 -16.91
N PHE A 128 -8.19 5.56 -15.60
CA PHE A 128 -8.60 4.40 -14.79
C PHE A 128 -10.13 4.33 -14.67
N ARG A 129 -10.81 5.45 -14.50
CA ARG A 129 -12.27 5.52 -14.49
C ARG A 129 -12.87 5.04 -15.82
N PHE A 130 -12.32 5.47 -16.94
CA PHE A 130 -12.72 4.99 -18.26
C PHE A 130 -12.46 3.49 -18.42
N ALA A 131 -11.27 3.00 -18.03
CA ALA A 131 -10.91 1.59 -18.09
C ALA A 131 -11.82 0.73 -17.19
N ALA A 132 -12.17 1.21 -15.99
CA ALA A 132 -13.10 0.54 -15.09
C ALA A 132 -14.52 0.47 -15.68
N TRP A 133 -14.98 1.54 -16.32
CA TRP A 133 -16.27 1.55 -17.02
C TRP A 133 -16.27 0.58 -18.21
N ALA A 134 -15.27 0.61 -19.07
CA ALA A 134 -15.12 -0.30 -20.19
C ALA A 134 -15.00 -1.76 -19.72
N GLY A 135 -14.23 -2.01 -18.66
CA GLY A 135 -14.04 -3.32 -18.07
C GLY A 135 -15.33 -3.93 -17.48
N LYS A 136 -16.26 -3.08 -17.02
CA LYS A 136 -17.58 -3.55 -16.58
C LYS A 136 -18.32 -4.27 -17.72
N PHE A 137 -18.32 -3.69 -18.92
CA PHE A 137 -18.89 -4.35 -20.10
C PHE A 137 -18.08 -5.58 -20.52
N ALA A 138 -16.73 -5.48 -20.48
CA ALA A 138 -15.85 -6.60 -20.82
C ALA A 138 -16.04 -7.81 -19.90
N ARG A 139 -16.50 -7.62 -18.65
CA ARG A 139 -16.76 -8.71 -17.70
C ARG A 139 -17.80 -9.69 -18.22
N GLU A 140 -18.83 -9.23 -18.94
CA GLU A 140 -19.86 -10.10 -19.55
C GLU A 140 -19.25 -11.04 -20.59
N PHE A 141 -18.15 -10.62 -21.20
CA PHE A 141 -17.38 -11.36 -22.19
C PHE A 141 -16.09 -11.98 -21.61
N ALA A 142 -15.95 -12.08 -20.31
CA ALA A 142 -14.75 -12.60 -19.65
C ALA A 142 -14.27 -13.97 -20.16
N PRO A 143 -15.13 -14.92 -20.56
CA PRO A 143 -14.69 -16.19 -21.15
C PRO A 143 -13.88 -16.05 -22.43
N LEU A 144 -14.10 -14.97 -23.22
CA LEU A 144 -13.40 -14.70 -24.48
C LEU A 144 -12.01 -14.09 -24.27
N PHE A 145 -11.73 -13.56 -23.07
CA PHE A 145 -10.42 -12.98 -22.77
C PHE A 145 -9.41 -14.07 -22.37
N PRO A 146 -8.11 -13.88 -22.70
CA PRO A 146 -7.05 -14.76 -22.23
C PRO A 146 -7.10 -14.86 -20.69
N LYS A 147 -6.81 -16.05 -20.14
CA LYS A 147 -6.87 -16.33 -18.69
C LYS A 147 -6.07 -15.29 -17.87
N SER A 148 -4.96 -14.79 -18.40
CA SER A 148 -4.09 -13.79 -17.76
C SER A 148 -4.74 -12.40 -17.55
N PHE A 149 -5.86 -12.09 -18.21
CA PHE A 149 -6.59 -10.82 -18.06
C PHE A 149 -7.79 -10.90 -17.12
N ARG A 150 -8.30 -12.12 -16.86
CA ARG A 150 -9.50 -12.33 -16.01
C ARG A 150 -9.35 -11.73 -14.60
N PRO A 151 -8.21 -11.89 -13.91
CA PRO A 151 -8.03 -11.28 -12.58
C PRO A 151 -8.21 -9.76 -12.56
N MET A 152 -7.86 -9.06 -13.66
CA MET A 152 -8.11 -7.63 -13.77
C MET A 152 -9.60 -7.29 -13.83
N LEU A 153 -10.41 -8.12 -14.51
CA LEU A 153 -11.85 -7.94 -14.61
C LEU A 153 -12.56 -8.19 -13.28
N ASP A 154 -12.06 -9.14 -12.48
CA ASP A 154 -12.64 -9.49 -11.17
C ASP A 154 -12.45 -8.35 -10.14
N LEU A 155 -11.42 -7.51 -10.30
CA LEU A 155 -11.14 -6.38 -9.43
C LEU A 155 -11.97 -5.12 -9.75
N ILE A 156 -12.67 -5.11 -10.89
CA ILE A 156 -13.48 -3.96 -11.27
C ILE A 156 -14.75 -3.93 -10.41
N PRO A 157 -15.05 -2.80 -9.74
CA PRO A 157 -16.23 -2.70 -8.90
C PRO A 157 -17.51 -2.81 -9.75
N GLU A 158 -18.57 -3.36 -9.17
CA GLU A 158 -19.89 -3.46 -9.81
C GLU A 158 -20.42 -2.07 -10.21
N ARG A 159 -20.17 -1.08 -9.36
CA ARG A 159 -20.48 0.34 -9.62
C ARG A 159 -19.22 1.16 -9.43
N VAL A 160 -18.85 1.91 -10.45
CA VAL A 160 -17.80 2.93 -10.34
C VAL A 160 -18.44 4.15 -9.67
N PRO A 161 -17.97 4.56 -8.48
CA PRO A 161 -18.53 5.72 -7.78
C PRO A 161 -18.45 6.99 -8.65
N PRO A 162 -19.32 7.98 -8.45
CA PRO A 162 -19.21 9.28 -9.12
C PRO A 162 -17.87 9.92 -8.79
N ARG A 163 -17.42 10.83 -9.67
CA ARG A 163 -16.22 11.63 -9.40
C ARG A 163 -16.55 12.62 -8.29
N GLU A 164 -15.71 12.66 -7.26
CA GLU A 164 -15.74 13.72 -6.27
C GLU A 164 -14.70 14.80 -6.61
N THR A 165 -15.01 16.01 -6.24
CA THR A 165 -14.12 17.19 -6.33
C THR A 165 -14.03 17.82 -4.96
N TRP A 166 -12.84 18.24 -4.59
CA TRP A 166 -12.57 18.86 -3.30
C TRP A 166 -12.03 20.28 -3.51
N LEU A 167 -12.22 21.15 -2.54
CA LEU A 167 -11.61 22.47 -2.51
C LEU A 167 -10.09 22.32 -2.41
N GLU A 168 -9.36 23.24 -3.04
CA GLU A 168 -7.89 23.29 -2.89
C GLU A 168 -7.48 23.50 -1.44
N VAL A 169 -8.27 24.27 -0.69
CA VAL A 169 -8.10 24.48 0.75
C VAL A 169 -9.43 24.28 1.44
N SER A 170 -9.49 23.32 2.34
CA SER A 170 -10.61 23.10 3.24
C SER A 170 -10.24 23.67 4.62
N PRO A 171 -10.91 24.76 5.07
CA PRO A 171 -10.56 25.42 6.32
C PRO A 171 -10.86 24.55 7.53
N ALA A 172 -10.08 24.74 8.59
CA ALA A 172 -10.34 24.13 9.88
C ALA A 172 -11.70 24.61 10.43
N ILE A 173 -12.44 23.72 11.08
CA ILE A 173 -13.63 24.06 11.85
C ILE A 173 -13.18 24.51 13.23
N GLY A 174 -13.54 25.73 13.62
CA GLY A 174 -13.06 26.35 14.87
C GLY A 174 -11.64 26.91 14.75
N THR A 175 -10.88 26.84 15.84
CA THR A 175 -9.50 27.34 15.86
C THR A 175 -8.60 26.42 15.04
N ARG A 176 -7.84 27.01 14.12
CA ARG A 176 -6.85 26.24 13.34
C ARG A 176 -5.68 25.82 14.24
N ARG A 177 -5.50 24.52 14.39
CA ARG A 177 -4.45 23.88 15.19
C ARG A 177 -3.25 23.46 14.33
N ALA A 178 -3.51 23.09 13.08
CA ALA A 178 -2.50 22.64 12.12
C ALA A 178 -2.95 22.85 10.68
N ARG A 179 -2.00 22.74 9.74
CA ARG A 179 -2.23 22.78 8.30
C ARG A 179 -1.52 21.61 7.64
N VAL A 180 -2.22 20.78 6.88
CA VAL A 180 -1.65 19.61 6.22
C VAL A 180 -1.93 19.60 4.72
N ALA A 181 -1.07 18.95 3.95
CA ALA A 181 -1.35 18.67 2.55
C ALA A 181 -1.75 17.19 2.41
N LEU A 182 -2.92 16.93 1.78
CA LEU A 182 -3.45 15.58 1.59
C LEU A 182 -3.08 15.04 0.21
N LEU A 183 -2.46 13.86 0.18
CA LEU A 183 -2.34 13.07 -1.05
C LEU A 183 -3.64 12.32 -1.31
N THR A 184 -4.36 12.69 -2.37
CA THR A 184 -5.65 12.08 -2.73
C THR A 184 -5.54 10.69 -3.35
N GLY A 185 -4.32 10.29 -3.76
CA GLY A 185 -4.05 9.00 -4.39
C GLY A 185 -4.61 8.89 -5.82
N CYS A 186 -4.28 7.82 -6.52
CA CYS A 186 -4.75 7.58 -7.88
C CYS A 186 -5.95 6.60 -7.92
N ALA A 187 -5.75 5.35 -7.49
CA ALA A 187 -6.79 4.33 -7.51
C ALA A 187 -7.95 4.65 -6.57
N GLN A 188 -7.68 5.25 -5.41
CA GLN A 188 -8.68 5.61 -4.42
C GLN A 188 -9.72 6.59 -4.95
N GLN A 189 -9.30 7.59 -5.74
CA GLN A 189 -10.23 8.55 -6.39
C GLN A 189 -11.24 7.88 -7.34
N VAL A 190 -11.00 6.64 -7.73
CA VAL A 190 -11.88 5.90 -8.65
C VAL A 190 -12.66 4.81 -7.92
N LEU A 191 -11.99 4.07 -7.03
CA LEU A 191 -12.59 2.92 -6.35
C LEU A 191 -13.44 3.32 -5.15
N ASP A 192 -13.00 4.32 -4.39
CA ASP A 192 -13.75 4.83 -3.21
C ASP A 192 -13.31 6.27 -2.89
N PRO A 193 -13.77 7.27 -3.67
CA PRO A 193 -13.40 8.68 -3.46
C PRO A 193 -13.88 9.23 -2.11
N ASP A 194 -14.95 8.68 -1.53
CA ASP A 194 -15.50 9.04 -0.23
C ASP A 194 -14.48 8.92 0.92
N ILE A 195 -13.43 8.09 0.76
CA ILE A 195 -12.34 8.02 1.73
C ILE A 195 -11.64 9.39 1.90
N ASN A 196 -11.40 10.09 0.78
CA ASN A 196 -10.80 11.43 0.82
C ASN A 196 -11.75 12.44 1.46
N THR A 197 -13.01 12.41 1.09
CA THR A 197 -14.06 13.27 1.69
C THR A 197 -14.14 13.04 3.20
N ALA A 198 -14.17 11.79 3.64
CA ALA A 198 -14.18 11.44 5.06
C ALA A 198 -12.89 11.92 5.77
N THR A 199 -11.73 11.77 5.13
CA THR A 199 -10.46 12.23 5.70
C THR A 199 -10.45 13.75 5.89
N ILE A 200 -10.92 14.51 4.90
CA ILE A 200 -11.02 15.97 4.97
C ILE A 200 -11.97 16.37 6.10
N GLU A 201 -13.16 15.78 6.16
CA GLU A 201 -14.14 16.09 7.19
C GLU A 201 -13.64 15.81 8.61
N VAL A 202 -12.98 14.65 8.81
CA VAL A 202 -12.43 14.30 10.12
C VAL A 202 -11.30 15.25 10.51
N LEU A 203 -10.39 15.57 9.60
CA LEU A 203 -9.27 16.49 9.86
C LEU A 203 -9.78 17.89 10.15
N THR A 204 -10.67 18.45 9.32
CA THR A 204 -11.18 19.80 9.50
C THR A 204 -11.98 19.94 10.80
N ARG A 205 -12.77 18.92 11.16
CA ARG A 205 -13.50 18.88 12.43
C ARG A 205 -12.59 18.93 13.66
N ASN A 206 -11.37 18.42 13.52
CA ASN A 206 -10.35 18.43 14.57
C ASN A 206 -9.40 19.65 14.49
N GLY A 207 -9.82 20.73 13.81
CA GLY A 207 -9.07 21.97 13.73
C GLY A 207 -7.91 21.95 12.75
N VAL A 208 -7.88 21.02 11.79
CA VAL A 208 -6.81 20.91 10.80
C VAL A 208 -7.27 21.48 9.47
N GLU A 209 -6.55 22.48 8.96
CA GLU A 209 -6.72 22.98 7.60
C GLU A 209 -6.11 21.98 6.61
N VAL A 210 -6.88 21.56 5.60
CA VAL A 210 -6.45 20.57 4.62
C VAL A 210 -6.24 21.22 3.26
N VAL A 211 -5.02 21.11 2.73
CA VAL A 211 -4.64 21.58 1.40
C VAL A 211 -4.60 20.38 0.46
N ILE A 212 -5.24 20.49 -0.70
CA ILE A 212 -5.15 19.50 -1.77
C ILE A 212 -4.38 20.15 -2.93
N PRO A 213 -3.07 19.86 -3.09
CA PRO A 213 -2.29 20.45 -4.17
C PRO A 213 -2.88 20.06 -5.54
N PRO A 214 -3.26 21.01 -6.42
CA PRO A 214 -3.94 20.69 -7.67
C PRO A 214 -3.05 19.92 -8.66
N MET A 215 -1.72 20.11 -8.57
CA MET A 215 -0.74 19.47 -9.46
C MET A 215 -0.19 18.15 -8.92
N GLN A 216 -0.71 17.64 -7.79
CA GLN A 216 -0.29 16.34 -7.28
C GLN A 216 -0.62 15.21 -8.27
N GLY A 217 0.15 14.14 -8.22
CA GLY A 217 -0.04 12.96 -9.06
C GLY A 217 -0.09 11.67 -8.26
N CYS A 218 0.06 10.55 -8.96
CA CYS A 218 0.27 9.25 -8.32
C CYS A 218 1.49 9.29 -7.39
N CYS A 219 1.45 8.59 -6.26
CA CYS A 219 2.60 8.45 -5.35
C CYS A 219 3.80 7.74 -5.98
N GLY A 220 3.61 7.01 -7.08
CA GLY A 220 4.69 6.25 -7.72
C GLY A 220 4.99 4.88 -7.08
N ALA A 221 4.42 4.56 -5.92
CA ALA A 221 4.69 3.31 -5.20
C ALA A 221 4.48 2.06 -6.05
N LEU A 222 3.39 2.02 -6.84
CA LEU A 222 3.11 0.88 -7.71
C LEU A 222 4.23 0.67 -8.74
N ALA A 223 4.65 1.74 -9.42
CA ALA A 223 5.75 1.70 -10.39
C ALA A 223 7.05 1.22 -9.74
N TRP A 224 7.39 1.77 -8.56
CA TRP A 224 8.56 1.41 -7.80
C TRP A 224 8.59 -0.08 -7.40
N HIS A 225 7.49 -0.57 -6.84
CA HIS A 225 7.40 -1.95 -6.35
C HIS A 225 7.40 -3.00 -7.48
N VAL A 226 7.07 -2.61 -8.71
CA VAL A 226 7.18 -3.51 -9.88
C VAL A 226 8.47 -3.30 -10.68
N GLY A 227 9.36 -2.41 -10.24
CA GLY A 227 10.68 -2.16 -10.84
C GLY A 227 10.70 -1.09 -11.95
N ASP A 228 9.59 -0.40 -12.22
CA ASP A 228 9.54 0.73 -13.17
C ASP A 228 10.07 2.01 -12.51
N LEU A 229 11.40 2.08 -12.37
CA LEU A 229 12.09 3.19 -11.73
C LEU A 229 11.86 4.52 -12.44
N GLU A 230 11.81 4.52 -13.77
CA GLU A 230 11.63 5.74 -14.55
C GLU A 230 10.27 6.41 -14.25
N SER A 231 9.20 5.63 -14.29
CA SER A 231 7.87 6.13 -13.92
C SER A 231 7.80 6.55 -12.46
N ALA A 232 8.40 5.78 -11.53
CA ALA A 232 8.46 6.13 -10.12
C ALA A 232 9.18 7.47 -9.89
N GLN A 233 10.32 7.69 -10.54
CA GLN A 233 11.06 8.95 -10.49
C GLN A 233 10.25 10.13 -11.04
N ARG A 234 9.55 9.93 -12.15
CA ARG A 234 8.69 10.97 -12.73
C ARG A 234 7.60 11.39 -11.75
N PHE A 235 6.90 10.43 -11.13
CA PHE A 235 5.87 10.71 -10.14
C PHE A 235 6.45 11.36 -8.88
N ALA A 236 7.59 10.91 -8.40
CA ALA A 236 8.25 11.47 -7.24
C ALA A 236 8.65 12.94 -7.47
N ARG A 237 9.29 13.25 -8.60
CA ARG A 237 9.63 14.65 -8.97
C ARG A 237 8.41 15.54 -9.06
N ASN A 238 7.32 15.05 -9.69
CA ASN A 238 6.08 15.80 -9.76
C ASN A 238 5.53 16.15 -8.36
N ASN A 239 5.51 15.18 -7.46
CA ASN A 239 4.99 15.40 -6.10
C ASN A 239 5.92 16.28 -5.27
N LEU A 240 7.25 16.18 -5.40
CA LEU A 240 8.18 17.11 -4.75
C LEU A 240 7.91 18.57 -5.14
N ALA A 241 7.55 18.81 -6.41
CA ALA A 241 7.22 20.14 -6.90
C ALA A 241 5.80 20.60 -6.51
N ALA A 242 4.85 19.67 -6.40
CA ALA A 242 3.44 20.00 -6.16
C ALA A 242 3.11 20.29 -4.70
N PHE A 243 3.78 19.62 -3.76
CA PHE A 243 3.44 19.73 -2.34
C PHE A 243 4.06 20.98 -1.70
N PRO A 244 3.25 21.81 -1.00
CA PRO A 244 3.72 23.06 -0.42
C PRO A 244 4.69 22.83 0.74
N ALA A 245 5.60 23.79 0.93
CA ALA A 245 6.57 23.73 2.01
C ALA A 245 5.98 24.18 3.37
N ASP A 246 4.95 25.01 3.33
CA ASP A 246 4.33 25.69 4.49
C ASP A 246 3.21 24.88 5.15
N VAL A 247 3.34 23.55 5.20
CA VAL A 247 2.43 22.64 5.90
C VAL A 247 3.15 21.85 6.98
N ASP A 248 2.44 21.53 8.05
CA ASP A 248 2.97 20.79 9.21
C ASP A 248 3.19 19.30 8.88
N GLY A 249 2.50 18.77 7.84
CA GLY A 249 2.66 17.40 7.40
C GLY A 249 2.07 17.13 6.02
N ILE A 250 2.56 16.07 5.39
CA ILE A 250 2.01 15.50 4.16
C ILE A 250 1.26 14.24 4.55
N VAL A 251 -0.06 14.31 4.51
CA VAL A 251 -0.94 13.25 5.01
C VAL A 251 -1.35 12.33 3.89
N THR A 252 -1.31 11.03 4.15
CA THR A 252 -1.88 10.00 3.28
C THR A 252 -2.95 9.20 4.04
N ASN A 253 -3.94 8.70 3.32
CA ASN A 253 -4.95 7.79 3.82
C ASN A 253 -4.94 6.45 3.04
N ALA A 254 -3.81 6.10 2.47
CA ALA A 254 -3.58 4.84 1.77
C ALA A 254 -2.17 4.33 2.10
N ALA A 255 -2.09 3.26 2.89
CA ALA A 255 -0.85 2.69 3.42
C ALA A 255 0.24 2.47 2.36
N GLY A 256 -0.15 1.94 1.18
CA GLY A 256 0.79 1.74 0.07
C GLY A 256 1.33 3.04 -0.52
N CYS A 257 0.53 4.12 -0.52
CA CYS A 257 1.00 5.44 -0.95
C CYS A 257 1.98 6.01 0.08
N GLY A 258 1.65 5.96 1.38
CA GLY A 258 2.52 6.42 2.46
C GLY A 258 3.89 5.74 2.42
N SER A 259 3.91 4.40 2.31
CA SER A 259 5.16 3.64 2.16
C SER A 259 5.97 4.11 0.95
N GLY A 260 5.33 4.28 -0.22
CA GLY A 260 6.03 4.76 -1.42
C GLY A 260 6.60 6.17 -1.28
N LEU A 261 5.90 7.09 -0.62
CA LEU A 261 6.42 8.44 -0.35
C LEU A 261 7.63 8.40 0.59
N HIS A 262 7.63 7.50 1.57
CA HIS A 262 8.80 7.29 2.46
C HIS A 262 10.02 6.75 1.71
N GLU A 263 9.83 6.06 0.57
CA GLU A 263 10.90 5.50 -0.25
C GLU A 263 11.42 6.46 -1.33
N TYR A 264 10.96 7.72 -1.38
CA TYR A 264 11.45 8.71 -2.36
C TYR A 264 12.95 8.93 -2.33
N HIS A 265 13.59 8.78 -1.18
CA HIS A 265 15.06 8.84 -1.05
C HIS A 265 15.78 7.73 -1.84
N LEU A 266 15.20 6.53 -1.95
CA LEU A 266 15.70 5.44 -2.80
C LEU A 266 15.34 5.69 -4.28
N ILE A 267 14.10 6.07 -4.56
CA ILE A 267 13.61 6.31 -5.91
C ILE A 267 14.43 7.40 -6.61
N LEU A 268 14.77 8.47 -5.89
CA LEU A 268 15.52 9.60 -6.42
C LEU A 268 17.02 9.58 -6.06
N ALA A 269 17.52 8.44 -5.55
CA ALA A 269 18.93 8.28 -5.25
C ALA A 269 19.81 8.55 -6.49
N GLY A 270 20.89 9.31 -6.30
CA GLY A 270 21.80 9.67 -7.38
C GLY A 270 21.28 10.72 -8.36
N THR A 271 20.12 11.32 -8.10
CA THR A 271 19.59 12.46 -8.88
C THR A 271 19.79 13.77 -8.12
N GLU A 272 19.64 14.89 -8.82
CA GLU A 272 19.65 16.24 -8.23
C GLU A 272 18.56 16.46 -7.16
N HIS A 273 17.52 15.61 -7.17
CA HIS A 273 16.38 15.69 -6.24
C HIS A 273 16.58 14.86 -4.96
N ALA A 274 17.69 14.14 -4.79
CA ALA A 274 17.91 13.25 -3.65
C ALA A 274 17.77 13.95 -2.29
N ALA A 275 18.35 15.14 -2.12
CA ALA A 275 18.26 15.92 -0.88
C ALA A 275 16.83 16.41 -0.61
N ALA A 276 16.09 16.78 -1.65
CA ALA A 276 14.68 17.20 -1.51
C ALA A 276 13.80 16.00 -1.13
N ALA A 277 14.05 14.84 -1.71
CA ALA A 277 13.34 13.60 -1.40
C ALA A 277 13.54 13.17 0.06
N GLU A 278 14.77 13.31 0.58
CA GLU A 278 15.08 13.03 1.99
C GLU A 278 14.30 13.96 2.94
N LYS A 279 14.23 15.24 2.66
CA LYS A 279 13.43 16.19 3.46
C LYS A 279 11.93 15.92 3.35
N PHE A 280 11.45 15.55 2.16
CA PHE A 280 10.05 15.29 1.89
C PHE A 280 9.52 14.09 2.69
N ARG A 281 10.23 12.96 2.68
CA ARG A 281 9.80 11.73 3.35
C ARG A 281 9.59 11.88 4.85
N HIS A 282 10.36 12.76 5.51
CA HIS A 282 10.23 13.04 6.96
C HIS A 282 8.96 13.81 7.31
N ARG A 283 8.31 14.44 6.34
CA ARG A 283 7.05 15.16 6.52
C ARG A 283 5.82 14.30 6.23
N VAL A 284 6.02 13.07 5.72
CA VAL A 284 4.94 12.15 5.36
C VAL A 284 4.46 11.40 6.59
N CYS A 285 3.15 11.31 6.77
CA CYS A 285 2.53 10.46 7.78
C CYS A 285 1.14 9.97 7.34
N ASP A 286 0.67 8.90 7.97
CA ASP A 286 -0.72 8.44 7.80
C ASP A 286 -1.69 9.38 8.51
N ALA A 287 -2.93 9.48 7.99
CA ALA A 287 -3.97 10.33 8.56
C ALA A 287 -4.31 9.95 10.01
N ALA A 288 -4.29 8.65 10.33
CA ALA A 288 -4.51 8.19 11.70
C ALA A 288 -3.38 8.61 12.64
N VAL A 289 -2.14 8.56 12.17
CA VAL A 289 -0.96 9.01 12.94
C VAL A 289 -1.04 10.50 13.20
N PHE A 290 -1.39 11.29 12.17
CA PHE A 290 -1.51 12.74 12.33
C PHE A 290 -2.58 13.10 13.36
N LEU A 291 -3.77 12.49 13.25
CA LEU A 291 -4.86 12.71 14.19
C LEU A 291 -4.53 12.27 15.62
N ALA A 292 -3.90 11.09 15.78
CA ALA A 292 -3.55 10.58 17.10
C ALA A 292 -2.48 11.42 17.84
N ARG A 293 -1.75 12.28 17.12
CA ARG A 293 -0.80 13.24 17.70
C ARG A 293 -1.44 14.56 18.14
N LEU A 294 -2.70 14.78 17.74
CA LEU A 294 -3.44 15.95 18.19
C LEU A 294 -3.97 15.69 19.61
N ASP A 295 -3.67 16.61 20.54
CA ASP A 295 -4.31 16.61 21.85
C ASP A 295 -5.80 16.92 21.66
N ASP A 296 -6.67 16.36 22.47
CA ASP A 296 -8.11 16.68 22.54
C ASP A 296 -8.83 16.65 21.18
N LEU A 297 -9.16 15.47 20.71
CA LEU A 297 -10.00 15.31 19.53
C LEU A 297 -11.42 15.85 19.79
N ALA A 298 -12.06 16.34 18.74
CA ALA A 298 -13.46 16.76 18.81
C ALA A 298 -14.34 15.63 19.39
N PRO A 299 -15.32 15.96 20.27
CA PRO A 299 -16.14 14.95 20.90
C PRO A 299 -16.97 14.17 19.87
N ILE A 300 -16.97 12.85 19.98
CA ILE A 300 -17.80 11.96 19.17
C ILE A 300 -19.11 11.73 19.91
N PRO A 301 -20.28 12.00 19.29
CA PRO A 301 -21.56 11.78 19.93
C PRO A 301 -21.83 10.30 20.19
N ASP A 302 -22.47 9.98 21.33
CA ASP A 302 -22.93 8.62 21.61
C ASP A 302 -24.20 8.32 20.80
N SER A 303 -24.10 7.48 19.80
CA SER A 303 -25.24 7.05 18.98
C SER A 303 -26.18 6.08 19.71
N GLY A 304 -25.80 5.62 20.91
CA GLY A 304 -26.54 4.59 21.67
C GLY A 304 -26.37 3.17 21.11
N LYS A 305 -25.68 2.99 19.99
CA LYS A 305 -25.48 1.68 19.34
C LYS A 305 -24.11 1.12 19.69
N SER A 306 -24.06 -0.18 19.97
CA SER A 306 -22.80 -0.90 20.05
C SER A 306 -22.28 -1.20 18.64
N LEU A 307 -20.95 -1.12 18.43
CA LEU A 307 -20.31 -1.37 17.13
C LEU A 307 -19.06 -2.21 17.35
N ARG A 308 -19.04 -3.43 16.77
CA ARG A 308 -17.90 -4.34 16.80
C ARG A 308 -17.09 -4.15 15.53
N ILE A 309 -15.85 -3.66 15.66
CA ILE A 309 -14.98 -3.26 14.55
C ILE A 309 -13.80 -4.23 14.47
N ALA A 310 -13.75 -5.08 13.45
CA ALA A 310 -12.55 -5.87 13.16
C ALA A 310 -11.49 -4.98 12.50
N CYS A 311 -10.33 -4.85 13.13
CA CYS A 311 -9.25 -4.01 12.61
C CYS A 311 -8.29 -4.83 11.75
N HIS A 312 -8.25 -4.57 10.44
CA HIS A 312 -7.28 -5.18 9.53
C HIS A 312 -6.07 -4.27 9.34
N ASP A 313 -4.92 -4.76 9.80
CA ASP A 313 -3.63 -4.08 9.61
C ASP A 313 -3.19 -4.18 8.15
N ALA A 314 -3.20 -3.05 7.43
CA ALA A 314 -2.60 -3.00 6.11
C ALA A 314 -1.08 -3.18 6.24
N CYS A 315 -0.51 -4.14 5.52
CA CYS A 315 0.90 -4.53 5.69
C CYS A 315 1.88 -3.35 5.55
N HIS A 316 1.65 -2.44 4.61
CA HIS A 316 2.46 -1.24 4.44
C HIS A 316 2.24 -0.17 5.52
N LEU A 317 1.15 -0.23 6.26
CA LEU A 317 0.96 0.60 7.44
C LEU A 317 1.69 0.00 8.65
N LEU A 318 1.44 -1.28 8.91
CA LEU A 318 2.02 -2.01 10.03
C LEU A 318 3.54 -2.19 9.89
N ASN A 319 3.99 -2.82 8.79
CA ASN A 319 5.38 -3.27 8.66
C ASN A 319 6.30 -2.20 8.09
N ALA A 320 5.82 -1.37 7.14
CA ALA A 320 6.64 -0.37 6.49
C ALA A 320 6.70 0.95 7.25
N GLN A 321 5.61 1.33 7.92
CA GLN A 321 5.48 2.61 8.63
C GLN A 321 5.44 2.46 10.14
N GLY A 322 5.35 1.24 10.69
CA GLY A 322 5.30 0.96 12.13
C GLY A 322 4.01 1.43 12.81
N VAL A 323 2.94 1.66 12.04
CA VAL A 323 1.67 2.20 12.53
C VAL A 323 0.69 1.07 12.81
N ARG A 324 0.29 0.95 14.06
CA ARG A 324 -0.65 -0.08 14.53
C ARG A 324 -1.68 0.46 15.53
N GLU A 325 -1.20 1.16 16.54
CA GLU A 325 -2.06 1.59 17.66
C GLU A 325 -2.88 2.84 17.33
N GLU A 326 -2.39 3.73 16.49
CA GLU A 326 -3.05 4.98 16.19
C GLU A 326 -4.45 4.79 15.57
N PRO A 327 -4.66 3.93 14.54
CA PRO A 327 -6.01 3.64 14.06
C PRO A 327 -6.91 3.04 15.14
N ARG A 328 -6.36 2.20 16.02
CA ARG A 328 -7.10 1.57 17.11
C ARG A 328 -7.53 2.58 18.17
N THR A 329 -6.62 3.46 18.55
CA THR A 329 -6.89 4.54 19.51
C THR A 329 -8.04 5.43 19.03
N LEU A 330 -8.01 5.80 17.75
CA LEU A 330 -9.08 6.59 17.15
C LEU A 330 -10.42 5.84 17.12
N LEU A 331 -10.42 4.57 16.78
CA LEU A 331 -11.63 3.75 16.73
C LEU A 331 -12.21 3.49 18.14
N ARG A 332 -11.34 3.29 19.15
CA ARG A 332 -11.75 3.13 20.55
C ARG A 332 -12.34 4.42 21.17
N ALA A 333 -12.04 5.58 20.58
CA ALA A 333 -12.65 6.84 20.98
C ALA A 333 -14.14 6.94 20.59
N ILE A 334 -14.64 6.07 19.72
CA ILE A 334 -16.05 6.00 19.34
C ILE A 334 -16.82 5.39 20.52
N PRO A 335 -17.84 6.08 21.09
CA PRO A 335 -18.61 5.53 22.18
C PRO A 335 -19.22 4.16 21.85
N ARG A 336 -19.12 3.21 22.77
CA ARG A 336 -19.62 1.82 22.65
C ARG A 336 -18.98 1.00 21.51
N ALA A 337 -17.84 1.44 20.93
CA ALA A 337 -17.12 0.64 19.98
C ALA A 337 -16.24 -0.41 20.69
N GLU A 338 -16.30 -1.64 20.20
CA GLU A 338 -15.39 -2.74 20.53
C GLU A 338 -14.45 -2.95 19.36
N VAL A 339 -13.15 -2.67 19.52
CA VAL A 339 -12.13 -2.88 18.49
C VAL A 339 -11.53 -4.28 18.67
N ILE A 340 -11.71 -5.13 17.65
CA ILE A 340 -11.31 -6.52 17.64
C ILE A 340 -10.06 -6.65 16.77
N ASP A 341 -9.00 -7.19 17.34
CA ASP A 341 -7.79 -7.55 16.60
C ASP A 341 -8.02 -8.84 15.82
N LEU A 342 -7.63 -8.83 14.56
CA LEU A 342 -7.64 -10.05 13.74
C LEU A 342 -6.48 -10.97 14.17
N PRO A 343 -6.71 -12.28 14.24
CA PRO A 343 -5.62 -13.23 14.41
C PRO A 343 -4.65 -13.12 13.23
N ASP A 344 -3.40 -13.52 13.45
CA ASP A 344 -2.33 -13.50 12.45
C ASP A 344 -2.17 -12.13 11.77
N PRO A 345 -1.65 -11.11 12.48
CA PRO A 345 -1.51 -9.75 11.95
C PRO A 345 -0.63 -9.69 10.70
N HIS A 346 0.26 -10.68 10.50
CA HIS A 346 1.13 -10.80 9.34
C HIS A 346 0.43 -11.42 8.12
N LEU A 347 -0.76 -12.00 8.27
CA LEU A 347 -1.51 -12.56 7.16
C LEU A 347 -1.94 -11.44 6.20
N CYS A 348 -1.36 -11.44 5.00
CA CYS A 348 -1.67 -10.46 3.97
C CYS A 348 -3.07 -10.69 3.38
N CYS A 349 -3.74 -9.61 2.95
CA CYS A 349 -5.00 -9.70 2.22
C CYS A 349 -4.84 -10.21 0.76
N GLY A 350 -3.59 -10.35 0.28
CA GLY A 350 -3.29 -10.79 -1.09
C GLY A 350 -3.33 -9.69 -2.16
N SER A 351 -3.69 -8.45 -1.83
CA SER A 351 -3.78 -7.35 -2.82
C SER A 351 -2.41 -6.94 -3.40
N ALA A 352 -1.51 -6.47 -2.54
CA ALA A 352 -0.10 -6.11 -2.82
C ALA A 352 0.16 -5.44 -4.19
N GLY A 353 -0.48 -4.31 -4.45
CA GLY A 353 -0.34 -3.57 -5.70
C GLY A 353 -0.97 -4.29 -6.89
N THR A 354 -0.15 -4.83 -7.80
CA THR A 354 -0.60 -5.66 -8.94
C THR A 354 -0.48 -7.16 -8.69
N TYR A 355 -0.08 -7.56 -7.49
CA TYR A 355 0.20 -8.95 -7.16
C TYR A 355 -0.99 -9.88 -7.42
N ASN A 356 -2.21 -9.44 -7.11
CA ASN A 356 -3.44 -10.17 -7.38
C ASN A 356 -3.74 -10.35 -8.89
N ILE A 357 -3.08 -9.56 -9.74
CA ILE A 357 -3.12 -9.71 -11.21
C ILE A 357 -1.99 -10.63 -11.67
N ASP A 358 -0.81 -10.50 -11.06
CA ASP A 358 0.42 -11.19 -11.48
C ASP A 358 0.55 -12.60 -10.87
N GLN A 359 0.02 -12.81 -9.66
CA GLN A 359 0.03 -14.07 -8.89
C GLN A 359 -1.39 -14.37 -8.34
N PRO A 360 -2.39 -14.56 -9.23
CA PRO A 360 -3.80 -14.60 -8.83
C PRO A 360 -4.16 -15.77 -7.91
N GLU A 361 -3.48 -16.91 -8.03
CA GLU A 361 -3.74 -18.09 -7.20
C GLU A 361 -3.33 -17.84 -5.74
N ILE A 362 -2.08 -17.41 -5.51
CA ILE A 362 -1.59 -17.10 -4.17
C ILE A 362 -2.41 -15.96 -3.56
N ALA A 363 -2.71 -14.92 -4.33
CA ALA A 363 -3.52 -13.80 -3.89
C ALA A 363 -4.93 -14.23 -3.48
N ALA A 364 -5.53 -15.16 -4.21
CA ALA A 364 -6.86 -15.70 -3.88
C ALA A 364 -6.86 -16.53 -2.59
N HIS A 365 -5.84 -17.36 -2.38
CA HIS A 365 -5.70 -18.15 -1.14
C HIS A 365 -5.54 -17.24 0.07
N LEU A 366 -4.65 -16.25 0.00
CA LEU A 366 -4.43 -15.27 1.07
C LEU A 366 -5.70 -14.45 1.35
N GLY A 367 -6.38 -13.97 0.31
CA GLY A 367 -7.62 -13.21 0.45
C GLY A 367 -8.75 -14.04 1.08
N ALA A 368 -8.90 -15.30 0.67
CA ALA A 368 -9.89 -16.22 1.24
C ALA A 368 -9.58 -16.55 2.72
N ALA A 369 -8.30 -16.75 3.06
CA ALA A 369 -7.88 -16.97 4.44
C ALA A 369 -8.18 -15.75 5.32
N ARG A 370 -7.84 -14.53 4.85
CA ARG A 370 -8.16 -13.29 5.58
C ARG A 370 -9.66 -13.08 5.75
N ALA A 371 -10.47 -13.38 4.73
CA ALA A 371 -11.93 -13.26 4.84
C ALA A 371 -12.49 -14.23 5.88
N ARG A 372 -11.97 -15.47 5.98
CA ARG A 372 -12.37 -16.43 7.03
C ARG A 372 -12.09 -15.89 8.43
N THR A 373 -10.86 -15.39 8.68
CA THR A 373 -10.53 -14.83 9.99
C THR A 373 -11.41 -13.64 10.37
N ILE A 374 -11.85 -12.84 9.40
CA ILE A 374 -12.79 -11.74 9.63
C ILE A 374 -14.17 -12.27 10.02
N VAL A 375 -14.70 -13.24 9.29
CA VAL A 375 -16.02 -13.85 9.58
C VAL A 375 -16.07 -14.44 10.99
N GLU A 376 -15.01 -15.12 11.41
CA GLU A 376 -14.88 -15.73 12.74
C GLU A 376 -14.95 -14.70 13.89
N THR A 377 -14.65 -13.42 13.65
CA THR A 377 -14.76 -12.38 14.68
C THR A 377 -16.21 -11.98 15.02
N ASN A 378 -17.16 -12.30 14.17
CA ASN A 378 -18.54 -11.78 14.26
C ASN A 378 -18.60 -10.25 14.38
N ALA A 379 -17.71 -9.55 13.70
CA ALA A 379 -17.68 -8.10 13.69
C ALA A 379 -18.80 -7.52 12.81
N ASP A 380 -19.31 -6.35 13.19
CA ASP A 380 -20.31 -5.62 12.41
C ASP A 380 -19.70 -4.93 11.19
N ILE A 381 -18.42 -4.57 11.29
CA ILE A 381 -17.70 -3.83 10.25
C ILE A 381 -16.19 -4.14 10.31
N VAL A 382 -15.53 -4.07 9.15
CA VAL A 382 -14.06 -4.15 9.04
C VAL A 382 -13.48 -2.77 8.79
N ALA A 383 -12.51 -2.36 9.62
CA ALA A 383 -11.69 -1.16 9.40
C ALA A 383 -10.36 -1.51 8.73
N THR A 384 -9.96 -0.74 7.71
CA THR A 384 -8.62 -0.85 7.11
C THR A 384 -8.15 0.47 6.52
N GLY A 385 -6.85 0.78 6.60
CA GLY A 385 -6.23 2.03 6.13
C GLY A 385 -5.64 1.94 4.71
N ASN A 386 -6.15 1.06 3.82
CA ASN A 386 -5.60 0.93 2.47
C ASN A 386 -6.64 0.48 1.44
N ILE A 387 -6.78 1.24 0.36
CA ILE A 387 -7.77 0.96 -0.70
C ILE A 387 -7.58 -0.41 -1.36
N GLY A 388 -6.34 -0.88 -1.54
CA GLY A 388 -6.06 -2.20 -2.09
C GLY A 388 -6.58 -3.32 -1.18
N CYS A 389 -6.32 -3.23 0.13
CA CYS A 389 -6.83 -4.18 1.11
C CYS A 389 -8.36 -4.14 1.17
N LEU A 390 -8.94 -2.93 1.19
CA LEU A 390 -10.38 -2.71 1.22
C LEU A 390 -11.07 -3.43 0.04
N THR A 391 -10.57 -3.24 -1.17
CA THR A 391 -11.12 -3.87 -2.39
C THR A 391 -10.98 -5.40 -2.35
N GLN A 392 -9.81 -5.90 -1.95
CA GLN A 392 -9.53 -7.33 -1.91
C GLN A 392 -10.36 -8.05 -0.84
N ILE A 393 -10.47 -7.47 0.35
CA ILE A 393 -11.28 -8.04 1.44
C ILE A 393 -12.77 -8.04 1.06
N LYS A 394 -13.29 -6.93 0.50
CA LYS A 394 -14.67 -6.87 -0.02
C LYS A 394 -14.96 -8.01 -1.01
N LEU A 395 -14.04 -8.23 -1.97
CA LEU A 395 -14.16 -9.28 -2.97
C LEU A 395 -14.27 -10.68 -2.33
N HIS A 396 -13.41 -10.98 -1.35
CA HIS A 396 -13.36 -12.29 -0.73
C HIS A 396 -14.49 -12.53 0.28
N LEU A 397 -14.94 -11.52 1.00
CA LEU A 397 -16.14 -11.59 1.85
C LEU A 397 -17.39 -11.85 0.99
N ALA A 398 -17.53 -11.17 -0.16
CA ALA A 398 -18.62 -11.41 -1.09
C ALA A 398 -18.61 -12.85 -1.64
N LYS A 399 -17.43 -13.41 -1.97
CA LYS A 399 -17.27 -14.81 -2.39
C LYS A 399 -17.66 -15.83 -1.30
N GLN A 400 -17.57 -15.43 -0.03
CA GLN A 400 -18.00 -16.25 1.12
C GLN A 400 -19.43 -15.94 1.57
N HIS A 401 -20.18 -15.14 0.80
CA HIS A 401 -21.53 -14.69 1.12
C HIS A 401 -21.64 -13.99 2.49
N ALA A 402 -20.54 -13.41 2.97
CA ALA A 402 -20.50 -12.65 4.20
C ALA A 402 -20.84 -11.18 3.93
N GLY A 403 -21.92 -10.71 4.52
CA GLY A 403 -22.43 -9.35 4.33
C GLY A 403 -21.73 -8.27 5.18
N ILE A 404 -20.53 -8.54 5.71
CA ILE A 404 -19.79 -7.62 6.59
C ILE A 404 -19.21 -6.47 5.75
N PRO A 405 -19.59 -5.21 6.02
CA PRO A 405 -19.06 -4.05 5.31
C PRO A 405 -17.59 -3.83 5.63
N VAL A 406 -16.82 -3.42 4.61
CA VAL A 406 -15.42 -3.02 4.77
C VAL A 406 -15.31 -1.53 4.49
N ARG A 407 -14.78 -0.77 5.47
CA ARG A 407 -14.67 0.68 5.38
C ARG A 407 -13.27 1.14 5.75
N HIS A 408 -12.93 2.32 5.28
CA HIS A 408 -11.71 2.97 5.72
C HIS A 408 -11.88 3.53 7.16
N THR A 409 -10.81 3.52 7.95
CA THR A 409 -10.83 4.08 9.32
C THR A 409 -11.42 5.49 9.37
N MET A 410 -11.06 6.35 8.42
CA MET A 410 -11.58 7.72 8.34
C MET A 410 -13.09 7.77 8.03
N GLN A 411 -13.61 6.82 7.25
CA GLN A 411 -15.06 6.73 6.99
C GLN A 411 -15.83 6.37 8.25
N ILE A 412 -15.33 5.40 9.04
CA ILE A 412 -15.95 4.99 10.31
C ILE A 412 -15.94 6.15 11.30
N LEU A 413 -14.83 6.87 11.42
CA LEU A 413 -14.72 8.05 12.29
C LEU A 413 -15.69 9.16 11.87
N ARG A 414 -15.73 9.47 10.57
CA ARG A 414 -16.69 10.48 10.06
C ARG A 414 -18.13 10.11 10.39
N ASP A 415 -18.51 8.86 10.13
CA ASP A 415 -19.87 8.37 10.37
C ASP A 415 -20.19 8.44 11.86
N ALA A 416 -19.25 8.11 12.75
CA ALA A 416 -19.38 8.30 14.18
C ALA A 416 -19.55 9.78 14.58
N TYR A 417 -18.79 10.69 13.99
CA TYR A 417 -18.96 12.14 14.21
C TYR A 417 -20.31 12.68 13.75
N ARG A 418 -20.94 12.02 12.79
CA ARG A 418 -22.29 12.37 12.29
C ARG A 418 -23.42 11.74 13.13
N GLY A 419 -23.10 10.84 14.09
CA GLY A 419 -24.06 10.12 14.90
C GLY A 419 -24.82 9.03 14.14
N SER A 420 -24.24 8.49 13.08
CA SER A 420 -24.88 7.51 12.18
C SER A 420 -24.30 6.09 12.33
#